data_fd257d4cc4d27712f7be2fe86b2304ba
#
_entry.id   fd257d4cc4d27712f7be2fe86b2304ba
#
_cell.length_a   1.000
_cell.length_b   1.000
_cell.length_c   1.000
_cell.angle_alpha   90.00
_cell.angle_beta   90.00
_cell.angle_gamma   90.00
#
_symmetry.space_group_name_H-M   'P 1'
#
loop_
_entity.id
_entity.type
_entity.pdbx_description
1 polymer ?
#
loop_
_entity_poly.entity_id
_entity_poly.type
_entity_poly.pdbx_seq_one_letter_code
_entity_poly.pdbx_strand_id
1 'polypeptide(L)'
;MTRIVPAIALGFLFCSCSLFANPADYRINSQETTITLSWQAFGDMSQARLGNVTGDIALNAGNDRDDTVHVSIPVATLNASNQLLTWQMKSSLFFDAERYPNITFTSSRVVAVGQGHYRILGTLAVKDIARPVILDALLNDKTSGPENLALHATTTISRSAFNMTRFSALVDDNVTITIAIQARLHRAV
;
A
#
# COMPACT_ATOMS: atom_id res chain seq x y z
N MET A 1 30.73 73.47 18.80
CA MET A 1 30.33 72.38 19.73
C MET A 1 29.38 71.46 19.02
N THR A 2 29.88 70.38 18.43
CA THR A 2 29.10 69.47 17.57
C THR A 2 28.86 68.19 18.39
N ARG A 3 27.61 67.89 18.72
CA ARG A 3 27.25 66.66 19.44
C ARG A 3 26.98 65.55 18.43
N ILE A 4 27.76 64.48 18.49
CA ILE A 4 27.58 63.24 17.73
C ILE A 4 26.67 62.34 18.54
N VAL A 5 25.54 61.91 17.95
CA VAL A 5 24.60 60.94 18.54
C VAL A 5 24.91 59.56 17.87
N PRO A 6 25.20 58.50 18.63
CA PRO A 6 25.35 57.18 18.04
C PRO A 6 24.01 56.51 17.75
N ALA A 7 23.80 56.11 16.51
CA ALA A 7 22.67 55.30 16.10
C ALA A 7 22.88 53.85 16.57
N ILE A 8 22.01 53.35 17.47
CA ILE A 8 21.96 51.94 17.88
C ILE A 8 21.15 51.18 16.83
N ALA A 9 21.87 50.37 16.04
CA ALA A 9 21.23 49.43 15.13
C ALA A 9 20.72 48.19 15.91
N LEU A 10 19.41 48.12 16.10
CA LEU A 10 18.75 46.97 16.71
C LEU A 10 18.60 45.86 15.64
N GLY A 11 19.52 44.88 15.65
CA GLY A 11 19.48 43.70 14.78
C GLY A 11 18.34 42.76 15.20
N PHE A 12 17.28 42.69 14.39
CA PHE A 12 16.22 41.67 14.51
C PHE A 12 16.79 40.32 14.05
N LEU A 13 17.07 39.43 14.98
CA LEU A 13 17.40 38.04 14.72
C LEU A 13 16.10 37.32 14.38
N PHE A 14 15.82 37.14 13.08
CA PHE A 14 14.73 36.26 12.63
C PHE A 14 15.16 34.81 12.90
N CYS A 15 14.68 34.25 14.02
CA CYS A 15 14.74 32.83 14.28
C CYS A 15 13.73 32.14 13.35
N SER A 16 14.20 31.63 12.22
CA SER A 16 13.42 30.80 11.32
C SER A 16 13.19 29.46 11.99
N CYS A 17 12.09 29.31 12.74
CA CYS A 17 11.62 28.00 13.18
C CYS A 17 11.14 27.24 11.93
N SER A 18 11.95 26.32 11.44
CA SER A 18 11.53 25.32 10.47
C SER A 18 10.51 24.42 11.17
N LEU A 19 9.22 24.63 10.89
CA LEU A 19 8.16 23.71 11.26
C LEU A 19 8.39 22.43 10.43
N PHE A 20 9.02 21.43 11.01
CA PHE A 20 9.02 20.09 10.47
C PHE A 20 7.56 19.59 10.57
N ALA A 21 6.89 19.55 9.45
CA ALA A 21 5.59 18.90 9.39
C ALA A 21 5.83 17.40 9.66
N ASN A 22 5.32 16.88 10.77
CA ASN A 22 5.34 15.45 11.02
C ASN A 22 4.51 14.77 9.93
N PRO A 23 4.95 13.58 9.43
CA PRO A 23 4.16 12.80 8.50
C PRO A 23 2.80 12.48 9.12
N ALA A 24 1.76 12.47 8.29
CA ALA A 24 0.46 12.00 8.70
C ALA A 24 0.46 10.46 8.64
N ASP A 25 0.37 9.82 9.79
CA ASP A 25 0.33 8.37 9.92
C ASP A 25 -1.11 7.87 9.87
N TYR A 26 -1.42 7.03 8.90
CA TYR A 26 -2.73 6.41 8.74
C TYR A 26 -2.62 4.91 9.02
N ARG A 27 -3.55 4.39 9.83
CA ARG A 27 -3.69 2.95 10.06
C ARG A 27 -4.79 2.39 9.18
N ILE A 28 -4.49 1.28 8.49
CA ILE A 28 -5.44 0.59 7.62
C ILE A 28 -6.62 0.06 8.44
N ASN A 29 -7.85 0.35 7.99
CA ASN A 29 -9.07 -0.23 8.52
C ASN A 29 -9.27 -1.62 7.92
N SER A 30 -9.00 -2.65 8.71
CA SER A 30 -9.01 -4.05 8.27
C SER A 30 -10.37 -4.55 7.82
N GLN A 31 -11.47 -3.96 8.31
CA GLN A 31 -12.84 -4.36 7.96
C GLN A 31 -13.33 -3.74 6.65
N GLU A 32 -12.81 -2.58 6.29
CA GLU A 32 -13.22 -1.81 5.12
C GLU A 32 -12.24 -1.95 3.94
N THR A 33 -11.08 -2.60 4.18
CA THR A 33 -10.05 -2.81 3.16
C THR A 33 -10.20 -4.19 2.53
N THR A 34 -10.21 -4.23 1.20
CA THR A 34 -10.38 -5.47 0.43
C THR A 34 -9.35 -5.55 -0.69
N ILE A 35 -8.81 -6.75 -0.90
CA ILE A 35 -7.93 -7.08 -2.01
C ILE A 35 -8.61 -8.14 -2.86
N THR A 36 -8.74 -7.88 -4.16
CA THR A 36 -9.30 -8.81 -5.13
C THR A 36 -8.21 -9.26 -6.10
N LEU A 37 -8.07 -10.56 -6.24
CA LEU A 37 -7.23 -11.21 -7.24
C LEU A 37 -8.12 -11.65 -8.39
N SER A 38 -7.74 -11.37 -9.64
CA SER A 38 -8.48 -11.76 -10.85
C SER A 38 -7.54 -12.39 -11.87
N TRP A 39 -7.90 -13.51 -12.44
CA TRP A 39 -7.12 -14.23 -13.45
C TRP A 39 -8.02 -15.02 -14.40
N GLN A 40 -7.53 -15.39 -15.56
CA GLN A 40 -8.21 -16.34 -16.44
C GLN A 40 -7.82 -17.79 -16.09
N ALA A 41 -8.85 -18.65 -16.01
CA ALA A 41 -8.67 -20.08 -15.80
C ALA A 41 -9.75 -20.85 -16.58
N PHE A 42 -9.31 -21.85 -17.36
CA PHE A 42 -10.19 -22.70 -18.17
C PHE A 42 -11.10 -21.91 -19.14
N GLY A 43 -10.65 -20.74 -19.61
CA GLY A 43 -11.38 -19.86 -20.52
C GLY A 43 -12.27 -18.83 -19.84
N ASP A 44 -12.46 -18.92 -18.53
CA ASP A 44 -13.31 -18.01 -17.75
C ASP A 44 -12.52 -17.14 -16.77
N MET A 45 -13.12 -16.00 -16.38
CA MET A 45 -12.56 -15.14 -15.33
C MET A 45 -12.83 -15.76 -13.96
N SER A 46 -11.75 -15.93 -13.21
CA SER A 46 -11.76 -16.41 -11.82
C SER A 46 -11.33 -15.30 -10.89
N GLN A 47 -11.86 -15.30 -9.67
CA GLN A 47 -11.55 -14.30 -8.66
C GLN A 47 -11.41 -14.93 -7.27
N ALA A 48 -10.57 -14.29 -6.46
CA ALA A 48 -10.50 -14.53 -5.03
C ALA A 48 -10.34 -13.21 -4.29
N ARG A 49 -10.81 -13.15 -3.04
CA ARG A 49 -10.72 -11.97 -2.18
C ARG A 49 -9.90 -12.28 -0.94
N LEU A 50 -9.19 -11.28 -0.45
CA LEU A 50 -8.47 -11.27 0.81
C LEU A 50 -8.96 -10.08 1.63
N GLY A 51 -9.13 -10.28 2.91
CA GLY A 51 -9.58 -9.26 3.87
C GLY A 51 -8.72 -9.23 5.11
N ASN A 52 -9.20 -8.55 6.16
CA ASN A 52 -8.49 -8.35 7.42
C ASN A 52 -7.06 -7.81 7.21
N VAL A 53 -6.91 -6.97 6.19
CA VAL A 53 -5.63 -6.34 5.83
C VAL A 53 -5.23 -5.38 6.95
N THR A 54 -4.00 -5.46 7.40
CA THR A 54 -3.45 -4.55 8.41
C THR A 54 -2.24 -3.83 7.85
N GLY A 55 -1.89 -2.69 8.44
CA GLY A 55 -0.73 -1.93 8.04
C GLY A 55 -0.86 -0.45 8.31
N ASP A 56 0.18 0.27 7.94
CA ASP A 56 0.33 1.68 8.17
C ASP A 56 0.77 2.38 6.89
N ILE A 57 0.28 3.61 6.70
CA ILE A 57 0.61 4.48 5.57
C ILE A 57 1.05 5.82 6.16
N ALA A 58 2.30 6.19 5.99
CA ALA A 58 2.81 7.50 6.36
C ALA A 58 2.91 8.38 5.11
N LEU A 59 2.26 9.54 5.14
CA LEU A 59 2.30 10.52 4.06
C LEU A 59 2.84 11.85 4.59
N ASN A 60 3.84 12.40 3.91
CA ASN A 60 4.44 13.68 4.23
C ASN A 60 4.06 14.73 3.18
N ALA A 61 3.25 15.70 3.55
CA ALA A 61 2.75 16.75 2.65
C ALA A 61 3.85 17.61 1.97
N GLY A 62 5.07 17.57 2.48
CA GLY A 62 6.20 18.37 1.97
C GLY A 62 7.32 17.57 1.30
N ASN A 63 7.33 16.24 1.45
CA ASN A 63 8.42 15.40 0.97
C ASN A 63 7.99 13.95 0.76
N ASP A 64 7.63 13.61 -0.45
CA ASP A 64 7.20 12.26 -0.87
C ASP A 64 8.31 11.18 -0.75
N ARG A 65 9.56 11.57 -0.44
CA ARG A 65 10.67 10.63 -0.22
C ARG A 65 10.54 9.86 1.10
N ASP A 66 9.85 10.46 2.07
CA ASP A 66 9.65 9.87 3.39
C ASP A 66 8.30 9.17 3.51
N ASP A 67 7.53 9.13 2.41
CA ASP A 67 6.27 8.40 2.36
C ASP A 67 6.51 6.89 2.41
N THR A 68 5.78 6.21 3.28
CA THR A 68 5.90 4.76 3.44
C THR A 68 4.55 4.06 3.44
N VAL A 69 4.54 2.83 2.94
CA VAL A 69 3.37 1.94 2.95
C VAL A 69 3.82 0.56 3.39
N HIS A 70 3.29 0.07 4.50
CA HIS A 70 3.51 -1.28 5.01
C HIS A 70 2.16 -1.99 5.12
N VAL A 71 2.05 -3.16 4.50
CA VAL A 71 0.80 -3.92 4.48
C VAL A 71 1.06 -5.38 4.79
N SER A 72 0.22 -5.97 5.64
CA SER A 72 0.18 -7.40 5.94
C SER A 72 -1.21 -7.95 5.67
N ILE A 73 -1.26 -9.06 4.92
CA ILE A 73 -2.48 -9.66 4.40
C ILE A 73 -2.53 -11.11 4.86
N PRO A 74 -3.45 -11.48 5.78
CA PRO A 74 -3.57 -12.85 6.25
C PRO A 74 -4.10 -13.77 5.13
N VAL A 75 -3.32 -14.78 4.73
CA VAL A 75 -3.72 -15.75 3.69
C VAL A 75 -4.95 -16.57 4.10
N ALA A 76 -5.14 -16.77 5.40
CA ALA A 76 -6.31 -17.46 5.95
C ALA A 76 -7.65 -16.81 5.56
N THR A 77 -7.65 -15.50 5.24
CA THR A 77 -8.86 -14.76 4.82
C THR A 77 -9.21 -14.96 3.34
N LEU A 78 -8.33 -15.61 2.57
CA LEU A 78 -8.57 -15.86 1.17
C LEU A 78 -9.89 -16.62 0.97
N ASN A 79 -10.74 -16.09 0.09
CA ASN A 79 -12.03 -16.68 -0.29
C ASN A 79 -12.19 -16.55 -1.81
N ALA A 80 -12.27 -17.69 -2.48
CA ALA A 80 -12.49 -17.78 -3.92
C ALA A 80 -13.97 -18.05 -4.26
N SER A 81 -14.29 -18.20 -5.54
CA SER A 81 -15.64 -18.41 -6.06
C SER A 81 -16.35 -19.66 -5.50
N ASN A 82 -15.60 -20.65 -5.01
CA ASN A 82 -16.15 -21.84 -4.35
C ASN A 82 -15.19 -22.37 -3.28
N GLN A 83 -15.70 -23.27 -2.43
CA GLN A 83 -14.94 -23.83 -1.31
C GLN A 83 -13.76 -24.69 -1.74
N LEU A 84 -13.90 -25.46 -2.82
CA LEU A 84 -12.82 -26.32 -3.32
C LEU A 84 -11.63 -25.46 -3.80
N LEU A 85 -11.91 -24.44 -4.59
CA LEU A 85 -10.87 -23.51 -5.05
C LEU A 85 -10.24 -22.75 -3.88
N THR A 86 -11.05 -22.30 -2.91
CA THR A 86 -10.57 -21.66 -1.69
C THR A 86 -9.58 -22.55 -0.93
N TRP A 87 -9.97 -23.82 -0.70
CA TRP A 87 -9.11 -24.79 -0.04
C TRP A 87 -7.82 -25.04 -0.82
N GLN A 88 -7.96 -25.24 -2.14
CA GLN A 88 -6.81 -25.49 -3.02
C GLN A 88 -5.83 -24.31 -3.02
N MET A 89 -6.32 -23.07 -3.10
CA MET A 89 -5.46 -21.88 -3.06
C MET A 89 -4.72 -21.73 -1.74
N LYS A 90 -5.33 -22.10 -0.61
CA LYS A 90 -4.68 -22.06 0.71
C LYS A 90 -3.67 -23.19 0.93
N SER A 91 -3.76 -24.27 0.16
CA SER A 91 -2.90 -25.44 0.32
C SER A 91 -1.43 -25.15 -0.07
N SER A 92 -0.56 -26.13 0.22
CA SER A 92 0.87 -26.10 -0.15
C SER A 92 1.13 -26.03 -1.66
N LEU A 93 0.12 -26.32 -2.50
CA LEU A 93 0.21 -26.22 -3.94
C LEU A 93 0.28 -24.77 -4.44
N PHE A 94 -0.26 -23.81 -3.64
CA PHE A 94 -0.31 -22.41 -4.01
C PHE A 94 0.26 -21.51 -2.89
N PHE A 95 -0.57 -20.99 -1.98
CA PHE A 95 -0.13 -20.01 -0.98
C PHE A 95 0.50 -20.66 0.27
N ASP A 96 0.23 -21.93 0.55
CA ASP A 96 0.74 -22.64 1.73
C ASP A 96 0.49 -21.87 3.03
N ALA A 97 -0.81 -21.60 3.28
CA ALA A 97 -1.25 -20.70 4.34
C ALA A 97 -0.81 -21.12 5.75
N GLU A 98 -0.57 -22.42 5.97
CA GLU A 98 -0.10 -22.94 7.26
C GLU A 98 1.36 -22.55 7.52
N ARG A 99 2.19 -22.61 6.49
CA ARG A 99 3.62 -22.29 6.57
C ARG A 99 3.88 -20.80 6.40
N TYR A 100 3.09 -20.14 5.53
CA TYR A 100 3.22 -18.73 5.19
C TYR A 100 1.89 -18.01 5.44
N PRO A 101 1.61 -17.65 6.70
CA PRO A 101 0.30 -17.12 7.08
C PRO A 101 0.00 -15.74 6.51
N ASN A 102 1.02 -14.98 6.11
CA ASN A 102 0.86 -13.61 5.63
C ASN A 102 1.57 -13.38 4.29
N ILE A 103 0.92 -12.59 3.42
CA ILE A 103 1.53 -11.89 2.31
C ILE A 103 1.87 -10.49 2.82
N THR A 104 3.05 -9.96 2.48
CA THR A 104 3.45 -8.62 2.92
C THR A 104 3.85 -7.75 1.73
N PHE A 105 3.56 -6.46 1.85
CA PHE A 105 4.05 -5.44 0.94
C PHE A 105 4.74 -4.33 1.73
N THR A 106 5.92 -3.93 1.27
CA THR A 106 6.69 -2.82 1.83
C THR A 106 7.11 -1.89 0.70
N SER A 107 6.69 -0.64 0.77
CA SER A 107 7.13 0.35 -0.20
C SER A 107 8.62 0.68 -0.04
N SER A 108 9.27 0.94 -1.15
CA SER A 108 10.61 1.55 -1.20
C SER A 108 10.54 3.01 -1.63
N ARG A 109 9.45 3.40 -2.29
CA ARG A 109 9.21 4.76 -2.74
C ARG A 109 7.74 4.97 -3.07
N VAL A 110 7.20 6.13 -2.69
CA VAL A 110 5.90 6.63 -3.15
C VAL A 110 6.17 7.88 -4.00
N VAL A 111 5.53 7.98 -5.15
CA VAL A 111 5.67 9.11 -6.08
C VAL A 111 4.30 9.66 -6.40
N ALA A 112 4.05 10.91 -6.06
CA ALA A 112 2.86 11.63 -6.50
C ALA A 112 3.00 12.00 -7.98
N VAL A 113 2.06 11.55 -8.81
CA VAL A 113 2.05 11.79 -10.27
C VAL A 113 1.13 12.98 -10.63
N GLY A 114 0.37 13.47 -9.65
CA GLY A 114 -0.59 14.56 -9.79
C GLY A 114 -2.03 14.08 -9.85
N GLN A 115 -2.98 15.00 -9.61
CA GLN A 115 -4.42 14.71 -9.65
C GLN A 115 -4.87 13.52 -8.79
N GLY A 116 -4.27 13.34 -7.61
CA GLY A 116 -4.57 12.22 -6.72
C GLY A 116 -4.00 10.86 -7.16
N HIS A 117 -3.21 10.82 -8.25
CA HIS A 117 -2.51 9.62 -8.69
C HIS A 117 -1.16 9.47 -8.01
N TYR A 118 -0.89 8.26 -7.57
CA TYR A 118 0.36 7.85 -6.94
C TYR A 118 0.91 6.60 -7.60
N ARG A 119 2.22 6.53 -7.72
CA ARG A 119 2.95 5.32 -8.09
C ARG A 119 3.74 4.84 -6.89
N ILE A 120 3.40 3.66 -6.39
CA ILE A 120 4.00 3.09 -5.19
C ILE A 120 4.90 1.94 -5.62
N LEU A 121 6.21 2.14 -5.52
CA LEU A 121 7.22 1.13 -5.77
C LEU A 121 7.50 0.40 -4.47
N GLY A 122 7.59 -0.92 -4.52
CA GLY A 122 7.85 -1.69 -3.32
C GLY A 122 8.17 -3.15 -3.60
N THR A 123 8.24 -3.91 -2.53
CA THR A 123 8.50 -5.35 -2.55
C THR A 123 7.26 -6.09 -2.06
N LEU A 124 6.73 -6.96 -2.88
CA LEU A 124 5.69 -7.93 -2.51
C LEU A 124 6.37 -9.24 -2.14
N ALA A 125 6.11 -9.73 -0.93
CA ALA A 125 6.58 -11.03 -0.46
C ALA A 125 5.40 -12.00 -0.36
N VAL A 126 5.48 -13.09 -1.10
CA VAL A 126 4.51 -14.19 -1.10
C VAL A 126 5.27 -15.48 -0.84
N LYS A 127 4.92 -16.17 0.22
CA LYS A 127 5.69 -17.28 0.78
C LYS A 127 7.11 -16.82 1.15
N ASP A 128 8.13 -17.50 0.66
CA ASP A 128 9.56 -17.20 0.82
C ASP A 128 10.14 -16.38 -0.35
N ILE A 129 9.30 -15.88 -1.26
CA ILE A 129 9.71 -15.16 -2.46
C ILE A 129 9.31 -13.71 -2.38
N ALA A 130 10.29 -12.82 -2.50
CA ALA A 130 10.11 -11.39 -2.57
C ALA A 130 10.38 -10.87 -3.99
N ARG A 131 9.47 -10.05 -4.54
CA ARG A 131 9.59 -9.47 -5.89
C ARG A 131 9.28 -7.97 -5.86
N PRO A 132 10.00 -7.16 -6.64
CA PRO A 132 9.63 -5.77 -6.84
C PRO A 132 8.31 -5.69 -7.60
N VAL A 133 7.43 -4.81 -7.15
CA VAL A 133 6.16 -4.50 -7.81
C VAL A 133 5.92 -3.01 -7.81
N ILE A 134 5.11 -2.54 -8.75
CA ILE A 134 4.64 -1.17 -8.83
C ILE A 134 3.12 -1.19 -8.73
N LEU A 135 2.58 -0.43 -7.78
CA LEU A 135 1.15 -0.21 -7.64
C LEU A 135 0.82 1.15 -8.23
N ASP A 136 -0.14 1.20 -9.14
CA ASP A 136 -0.75 2.45 -9.59
C ASP A 136 -1.97 2.71 -8.71
N ALA A 137 -1.92 3.78 -7.91
CA ALA A 137 -2.92 4.13 -6.92
C ALA A 137 -3.60 5.46 -7.24
N LEU A 138 -4.89 5.53 -6.95
CA LEU A 138 -5.73 6.71 -7.10
C LEU A 138 -6.40 7.03 -5.76
N LEU A 139 -6.23 8.26 -5.30
CA LEU A 139 -6.95 8.78 -4.13
C LEU A 139 -8.44 8.97 -4.49
N ASN A 140 -9.31 8.50 -3.63
CA ASN A 140 -10.73 8.76 -3.77
C ASN A 140 -11.09 10.05 -3.02
N ASP A 141 -11.12 11.17 -3.74
CA ASP A 141 -11.39 12.51 -3.17
C ASP A 141 -12.75 12.64 -2.47
N LYS A 142 -13.71 11.78 -2.84
CA LYS A 142 -15.07 11.83 -2.24
C LYS A 142 -15.10 11.26 -0.82
N THR A 143 -14.19 10.34 -0.51
CA THR A 143 -14.16 9.62 0.78
C THR A 143 -12.88 9.89 1.56
N SER A 144 -11.91 10.57 0.97
CA SER A 144 -10.69 11.01 1.64
C SER A 144 -10.87 12.40 2.26
N GLY A 145 -10.16 12.63 3.36
CA GLY A 145 -10.15 13.88 4.10
C GLY A 145 -9.02 13.90 5.13
N PRO A 146 -8.94 14.92 5.98
CA PRO A 146 -7.82 15.06 6.92
C PRO A 146 -7.63 13.88 7.88
N GLU A 147 -8.71 13.12 8.15
CA GLU A 147 -8.70 12.00 9.09
C GLU A 147 -8.86 10.64 8.41
N ASN A 148 -9.23 10.62 7.13
CA ASN A 148 -9.51 9.39 6.40
C ASN A 148 -8.77 9.40 5.06
N LEU A 149 -8.17 8.27 4.72
CA LEU A 149 -7.49 8.04 3.46
C LEU A 149 -8.18 6.87 2.75
N ALA A 150 -8.70 7.12 1.56
CA ALA A 150 -9.28 6.09 0.70
C ALA A 150 -8.50 6.02 -0.61
N LEU A 151 -7.92 4.86 -0.90
CA LEU A 151 -7.12 4.61 -2.09
C LEU A 151 -7.64 3.40 -2.86
N HIS A 152 -7.68 3.53 -4.18
CA HIS A 152 -7.78 2.41 -5.08
C HIS A 152 -6.45 2.18 -5.77
N ALA A 153 -5.90 0.97 -5.67
CA ALA A 153 -4.66 0.64 -6.34
C ALA A 153 -4.80 -0.62 -7.20
N THR A 154 -4.05 -0.69 -8.28
CA THR A 154 -4.00 -1.85 -9.17
C THR A 154 -2.57 -2.20 -9.53
N THR A 155 -2.34 -3.50 -9.76
CA THR A 155 -1.12 -4.01 -10.36
C THR A 155 -1.40 -5.35 -11.03
N THR A 156 -0.51 -5.77 -11.92
CA THR A 156 -0.53 -7.11 -12.50
C THR A 156 0.80 -7.79 -12.20
N ILE A 157 0.73 -9.00 -11.69
CA ILE A 157 1.90 -9.82 -11.36
C ILE A 157 1.85 -11.14 -12.13
N SER A 158 3.02 -11.74 -12.35
CA SER A 158 3.17 -13.12 -12.82
C SER A 158 3.14 -14.05 -11.61
N ARG A 159 2.20 -15.02 -11.57
CA ARG A 159 2.13 -16.00 -10.49
C ARG A 159 3.32 -16.97 -10.51
N SER A 160 3.88 -17.25 -11.68
CA SER A 160 5.07 -18.10 -11.82
C SER A 160 6.32 -17.44 -11.19
N ALA A 161 6.40 -16.11 -11.15
CA ALA A 161 7.46 -15.40 -10.43
C ALA A 161 7.48 -15.69 -8.92
N PHE A 162 6.37 -16.22 -8.38
CA PHE A 162 6.23 -16.66 -6.98
C PHE A 162 6.12 -18.19 -6.85
N ASN A 163 6.66 -18.94 -7.83
CA ASN A 163 6.65 -20.40 -7.89
C ASN A 163 5.24 -21.03 -7.87
N MET A 164 4.23 -20.32 -8.35
CA MET A 164 2.85 -20.81 -8.46
C MET A 164 2.60 -21.29 -9.90
N THR A 165 3.26 -22.35 -10.34
CA THR A 165 3.27 -22.80 -11.74
C THR A 165 2.24 -23.91 -12.04
N ARG A 166 1.47 -24.36 -11.06
CA ARG A 166 0.47 -25.42 -11.27
C ARG A 166 -0.59 -24.99 -12.30
N PHE A 167 -0.97 -25.95 -13.16
CA PHE A 167 -1.97 -25.75 -14.20
C PHE A 167 -1.63 -24.66 -15.22
N SER A 168 -0.35 -24.45 -15.54
CA SER A 168 0.10 -23.38 -16.45
C SER A 168 -0.47 -23.45 -17.86
N ALA A 169 -0.92 -24.61 -18.31
CA ALA A 169 -1.58 -24.77 -19.61
C ALA A 169 -3.07 -24.30 -19.61
N LEU A 170 -3.69 -24.14 -18.44
CA LEU A 170 -5.13 -23.88 -18.29
C LEU A 170 -5.41 -22.63 -17.47
N VAL A 171 -4.43 -22.13 -16.76
CA VAL A 171 -4.53 -20.96 -15.87
C VAL A 171 -3.49 -19.93 -16.29
N ASP A 172 -3.95 -18.73 -16.60
CA ASP A 172 -3.08 -17.63 -17.02
C ASP A 172 -2.01 -17.33 -15.95
N ASP A 173 -0.85 -16.90 -16.42
CA ASP A 173 0.24 -16.48 -15.54
C ASP A 173 -0.01 -15.10 -14.92
N ASN A 174 -0.72 -14.24 -15.62
CA ASN A 174 -1.02 -12.90 -15.17
C ASN A 174 -2.17 -12.88 -14.17
N VAL A 175 -1.91 -12.31 -13.01
CA VAL A 175 -2.92 -12.06 -11.97
C VAL A 175 -3.03 -10.56 -11.75
N THR A 176 -4.21 -10.01 -12.01
CA THR A 176 -4.52 -8.62 -11.69
C THR A 176 -4.93 -8.52 -10.22
N ILE A 177 -4.30 -7.62 -9.50
CA ILE A 177 -4.58 -7.31 -8.10
C ILE A 177 -5.25 -5.95 -8.06
N THR A 178 -6.47 -5.89 -7.54
CA THR A 178 -7.20 -4.65 -7.27
C THR A 178 -7.36 -4.48 -5.77
N ILE A 179 -6.99 -3.32 -5.27
CA ILE A 179 -6.93 -3.01 -3.84
C ILE A 179 -7.84 -1.82 -3.57
N ALA A 180 -8.76 -1.96 -2.62
CA ALA A 180 -9.53 -0.86 -2.06
C ALA A 180 -9.10 -0.68 -0.61
N ILE A 181 -8.30 0.35 -0.35
CA ILE A 181 -7.80 0.67 0.99
C ILE A 181 -8.66 1.76 1.60
N GLN A 182 -9.02 1.54 2.87
CA GLN A 182 -9.56 2.53 3.77
C GLN A 182 -8.61 2.63 4.98
N ALA A 183 -8.13 3.83 5.29
CA ALA A 183 -7.24 4.05 6.43
C ALA A 183 -7.68 5.29 7.20
N ARG A 184 -7.37 5.33 8.49
CA ARG A 184 -7.71 6.43 9.40
C ARG A 184 -6.46 7.01 10.03
N LEU A 185 -6.43 8.32 10.16
CA LEU A 185 -5.34 9.03 10.82
C LEU A 185 -5.11 8.45 12.22
N HIS A 186 -3.89 7.99 12.45
CA HIS A 186 -3.45 7.52 13.76
C HIS A 186 -2.82 8.68 14.51
N ARG A 187 -3.50 9.16 15.55
CA ARG A 187 -2.91 10.16 16.47
C ARG A 187 -2.19 9.39 17.58
N ALA A 188 -0.88 9.54 17.66
CA ALA A 188 -0.15 9.08 18.83
C ALA A 188 -0.68 9.86 20.06
N VAL A 189 -1.14 9.13 21.06
CA VAL A 189 -1.62 9.69 22.34
C VAL A 189 -0.40 9.97 23.22
#